data_6437e306d9c8170fbc96b5baa38468b8
#
_entry.id   6437e306d9c8170fbc96b5baa38468b8
#
_cell.length_a   1.000
_cell.length_b   1.000
_cell.length_c   1.000
_cell.angle_alpha   90.00
_cell.angle_beta   90.00
_cell.angle_gamma   90.00
#
_symmetry.space_group_name_H-M   'P 1'
#
loop_
_entity.id
_entity.type
_entity.pdbx_description
1 polymer ?
#
loop_
_entity_poly.entity_id
_entity_poly.type
_entity_poly.pdbx_seq_one_letter_code
_entity_poly.pdbx_strand_id
1 'polypeptide(L)'
;ELSGRLYVILLAMAVIPALLWRRSHPLPAVLVGFGAAGLLAAVQLATGTTDLGPSSMMVVLILLYSLVRWGAGREIVQGLIWVIAMVVLGMYAAKAGLPDLIGGSLLLLLIVSLAAVFRARADLAQRQRLEIRNQERLALARELHDTVAHHVSAIAVQAQAGGVVVHAQPAQAAQVLATIEAEATRTLAEMRAMVRVLREDGWDTYAPQPG
;
A
#
# COMPACT_ATOMS: atom_id res chain seq x y z
N GLU A 1 -30.12 13.24 -34.46
CA GLU A 1 -30.15 12.12 -33.48
C GLU A 1 -29.04 11.08 -33.73
N LEU A 2 -28.67 10.77 -34.99
CA LEU A 2 -27.60 9.81 -35.29
C LEU A 2 -26.20 10.30 -34.84
N SER A 3 -25.93 11.60 -34.99
CA SER A 3 -24.64 12.17 -34.58
C SER A 3 -24.41 12.09 -33.07
N GLY A 4 -25.44 12.36 -32.26
CA GLY A 4 -25.32 12.26 -30.79
C GLY A 4 -25.03 10.86 -30.29
N ARG A 5 -25.62 9.81 -30.89
CA ARG A 5 -25.34 8.41 -30.54
C ARG A 5 -23.92 7.97 -30.89
N LEU A 6 -23.39 8.43 -32.04
CA LEU A 6 -22.01 8.14 -32.45
C LEU A 6 -20.98 8.71 -31.45
N TYR A 7 -21.19 9.92 -30.94
CA TYR A 7 -20.31 10.55 -29.97
C TYR A 7 -20.31 9.80 -28.64
N VAL A 8 -21.47 9.36 -28.15
CA VAL A 8 -21.56 8.53 -26.91
C VAL A 8 -20.83 7.20 -27.05
N ILE A 9 -20.95 6.55 -28.21
CA ILE A 9 -20.25 5.29 -28.50
C ILE A 9 -18.74 5.51 -28.53
N LEU A 10 -18.26 6.56 -29.21
CA LEU A 10 -16.82 6.87 -29.27
C LEU A 10 -16.25 7.20 -27.89
N LEU A 11 -16.98 7.96 -27.06
CA LEU A 11 -16.59 8.22 -25.68
C LEU A 11 -16.53 6.93 -24.86
N ALA A 12 -17.54 6.07 -24.97
CA ALA A 12 -17.57 4.78 -24.26
C ALA A 12 -16.39 3.89 -24.69
N MET A 13 -16.08 3.82 -25.98
CA MET A 13 -14.93 3.06 -26.50
C MET A 13 -13.58 3.58 -25.98
N ALA A 14 -13.44 4.88 -25.73
CA ALA A 14 -12.22 5.45 -25.17
C ALA A 14 -12.14 5.25 -23.64
N VAL A 15 -13.27 5.36 -22.94
CA VAL A 15 -13.33 5.32 -21.47
C VAL A 15 -13.23 3.89 -20.91
N ILE A 16 -13.79 2.88 -21.61
CA ILE A 16 -13.74 1.49 -21.16
C ILE A 16 -12.30 0.97 -20.99
N PRO A 17 -11.39 1.09 -21.99
CA PRO A 17 -10.00 0.72 -21.82
C PRO A 17 -9.30 1.52 -20.72
N ALA A 18 -9.57 2.82 -20.63
CA ALA A 18 -9.02 3.66 -19.58
C ALA A 18 -9.41 3.19 -18.17
N LEU A 19 -10.64 2.70 -17.99
CA LEU A 19 -11.10 2.11 -16.74
C LEU A 19 -10.39 0.79 -16.40
N LEU A 20 -10.02 -0.02 -17.39
CA LEU A 20 -9.29 -1.27 -17.17
C LEU A 20 -7.84 -0.99 -16.70
N TRP A 21 -7.19 0.01 -17.31
CA TRP A 21 -5.80 0.37 -16.99
C TRP A 21 -5.63 1.34 -15.81
N ARG A 22 -6.72 1.81 -15.23
CA ARG A 22 -6.71 2.83 -14.16
C ARG A 22 -5.83 2.50 -12.94
N ARG A 23 -5.56 1.22 -12.67
CA ARG A 23 -4.74 0.78 -11.53
C ARG A 23 -3.26 0.69 -11.86
N SER A 24 -2.91 0.23 -13.05
CA SER A 24 -1.51 0.07 -13.50
C SER A 24 -0.93 1.36 -14.08
N HIS A 25 -1.74 2.13 -14.80
CA HIS A 25 -1.34 3.37 -15.48
C HIS A 25 -2.37 4.49 -15.26
N PRO A 26 -2.43 5.09 -14.05
CA PRO A 26 -3.48 6.05 -13.71
C PRO A 26 -3.39 7.34 -14.53
N LEU A 27 -2.19 7.85 -14.82
CA LEU A 27 -2.01 9.06 -15.62
C LEU A 27 -2.51 8.90 -17.06
N PRO A 28 -2.07 7.91 -17.88
CA PRO A 28 -2.61 7.67 -19.21
C PRO A 28 -4.13 7.49 -19.22
N ALA A 29 -4.67 6.77 -18.24
CA ALA A 29 -6.12 6.57 -18.15
C ALA A 29 -6.89 7.89 -18.00
N VAL A 30 -6.39 8.80 -17.15
CA VAL A 30 -6.97 10.14 -16.97
C VAL A 30 -6.80 11.00 -18.23
N LEU A 31 -5.62 10.98 -18.86
CA LEU A 31 -5.37 11.74 -20.08
C LEU A 31 -6.34 11.33 -21.21
N VAL A 32 -6.57 10.04 -21.39
CA VAL A 32 -7.50 9.51 -22.39
C VAL A 32 -8.95 9.86 -22.04
N GLY A 33 -9.38 9.60 -20.81
CA GLY A 33 -10.77 9.81 -20.40
C GLY A 33 -11.18 11.28 -20.42
N PHE A 34 -10.40 12.16 -19.79
CA PHE A 34 -10.67 13.60 -19.79
C PHE A 34 -10.34 14.25 -21.14
N GLY A 35 -9.36 13.71 -21.90
CA GLY A 35 -9.07 14.15 -23.25
C GLY A 35 -10.23 13.88 -24.21
N ALA A 36 -10.86 12.71 -24.11
CA ALA A 36 -12.08 12.40 -24.90
C ALA A 36 -13.24 13.35 -24.53
N ALA A 37 -13.44 13.63 -23.23
CA ALA A 37 -14.45 14.60 -22.79
C ALA A 37 -14.14 16.03 -23.30
N GLY A 38 -12.85 16.44 -23.26
CA GLY A 38 -12.41 17.72 -23.80
C GLY A 38 -12.57 17.85 -25.31
N LEU A 39 -12.32 16.75 -26.05
CA LEU A 39 -12.57 16.71 -27.51
C LEU A 39 -14.04 16.91 -27.81
N LEU A 40 -14.95 16.27 -27.05
CA LEU A 40 -16.37 16.48 -27.18
C LEU A 40 -16.76 17.94 -26.92
N ALA A 41 -16.21 18.56 -25.88
CA ALA A 41 -16.42 19.97 -25.58
C ALA A 41 -15.94 20.88 -26.71
N ALA A 42 -14.79 20.57 -27.34
CA ALA A 42 -14.32 21.32 -28.53
C ALA A 42 -15.22 21.15 -29.72
N VAL A 43 -15.79 19.97 -29.99
CA VAL A 43 -16.77 19.72 -31.04
C VAL A 43 -18.07 20.48 -30.76
N GLN A 44 -18.56 20.53 -29.52
CA GLN A 44 -19.71 21.34 -29.12
C GLN A 44 -19.52 22.82 -29.42
N LEU A 45 -18.33 23.36 -29.11
CA LEU A 45 -18.00 24.75 -29.46
C LEU A 45 -18.03 25.01 -30.95
N ALA A 46 -17.52 24.06 -31.75
CA ALA A 46 -17.45 24.20 -33.20
C ALA A 46 -18.82 24.06 -33.89
N THR A 47 -19.70 23.20 -33.38
CA THR A 47 -21.00 22.86 -34.00
C THR A 47 -22.17 23.63 -33.39
N GLY A 48 -21.99 24.27 -32.24
CA GLY A 48 -23.08 24.99 -31.55
C GLY A 48 -24.16 24.09 -30.95
N THR A 49 -23.95 22.75 -30.90
CA THR A 49 -24.90 21.77 -30.35
C THR A 49 -24.75 21.67 -28.83
N THR A 50 -25.86 21.76 -28.07
CA THR A 50 -25.85 21.79 -26.60
C THR A 50 -26.25 20.46 -25.95
N ASP A 51 -26.51 19.40 -26.70
CA ASP A 51 -27.25 18.21 -26.28
C ASP A 51 -26.39 17.00 -25.85
N LEU A 52 -25.17 17.18 -25.40
CA LEU A 52 -24.37 16.08 -24.84
C LEU A 52 -24.52 16.08 -23.30
N GLY A 53 -25.49 15.30 -22.84
CA GLY A 53 -25.93 15.27 -21.44
C GLY A 53 -24.84 14.94 -20.40
N PRO A 54 -25.08 15.32 -19.12
CA PRO A 54 -24.13 15.21 -18.02
C PRO A 54 -23.78 13.78 -17.59
N SER A 55 -24.49 12.78 -18.11
CA SER A 55 -24.32 11.36 -17.72
C SER A 55 -22.96 10.76 -18.07
N SER A 56 -22.29 11.26 -19.11
CA SER A 56 -20.97 10.78 -19.52
C SER A 56 -19.85 11.29 -18.59
N MET A 57 -20.06 12.38 -17.85
CA MET A 57 -19.05 12.92 -16.92
C MET A 57 -18.87 12.08 -15.66
N MET A 58 -19.89 11.35 -15.17
CA MET A 58 -19.76 10.53 -13.96
C MET A 58 -18.68 9.46 -14.05
N VAL A 59 -18.54 8.83 -15.22
CA VAL A 59 -17.54 7.77 -15.43
C VAL A 59 -16.11 8.33 -15.37
N VAL A 60 -15.92 9.54 -15.83
CA VAL A 60 -14.61 10.21 -15.87
C VAL A 60 -14.14 10.60 -14.45
N LEU A 61 -15.07 10.84 -13.53
CA LEU A 61 -14.76 11.12 -12.11
C LEU A 61 -14.11 9.91 -11.41
N ILE A 62 -14.41 8.69 -11.83
CA ILE A 62 -13.76 7.48 -11.33
C ILE A 62 -12.26 7.47 -11.70
N LEU A 63 -11.91 7.99 -12.88
CA LEU A 63 -10.53 8.11 -13.32
C LEU A 63 -9.77 9.14 -12.48
N LEU A 64 -10.39 10.26 -12.13
CA LEU A 64 -9.83 11.25 -11.22
C LEU A 64 -9.57 10.64 -9.84
N TYR A 65 -10.55 9.91 -9.29
CA TYR A 65 -10.36 9.18 -8.03
C TYR A 65 -9.17 8.21 -8.12
N SER A 66 -9.05 7.44 -9.21
CA SER A 66 -7.98 6.47 -9.39
C SER A 66 -6.60 7.13 -9.50
N LEU A 67 -6.50 8.30 -10.15
CA LEU A 67 -5.26 9.07 -10.25
C LEU A 67 -4.73 9.47 -8.86
N VAL A 68 -5.59 10.05 -8.02
CA VAL A 68 -5.18 10.49 -6.67
C VAL A 68 -4.87 9.28 -5.78
N ARG A 69 -5.61 8.19 -5.94
CA ARG A 69 -5.48 6.98 -5.11
C ARG A 69 -4.23 6.16 -5.43
N TRP A 70 -3.86 6.03 -6.71
CA TRP A 70 -2.82 5.11 -7.17
C TRP A 70 -1.64 5.81 -7.88
N GLY A 71 -1.76 7.08 -8.28
CA GLY A 71 -0.74 7.82 -9.00
C GLY A 71 0.47 8.18 -8.15
N ALA A 72 1.64 8.31 -8.79
CA ALA A 72 2.82 8.91 -8.18
C ALA A 72 2.65 10.42 -8.02
N GLY A 73 3.37 11.04 -7.08
CA GLY A 73 3.19 12.47 -6.76
C GLY A 73 3.24 13.40 -7.98
N ARG A 74 4.20 13.17 -8.90
CA ARG A 74 4.32 13.95 -10.16
C ARG A 74 3.16 13.70 -11.10
N GLU A 75 2.72 12.46 -11.22
CA GLU A 75 1.59 12.07 -12.07
C GLU A 75 0.28 12.69 -11.58
N ILE A 76 0.08 12.79 -10.28
CA ILE A 76 -1.09 13.44 -9.68
C ILE A 76 -1.13 14.91 -10.08
N VAL A 77 -0.01 15.64 -9.95
CA VAL A 77 0.05 17.05 -10.30
C VAL A 77 -0.23 17.26 -11.80
N GLN A 78 0.43 16.50 -12.66
CA GLN A 78 0.22 16.57 -14.11
C GLN A 78 -1.21 16.23 -14.51
N GLY A 79 -1.75 15.16 -13.94
CA GLY A 79 -3.12 14.74 -14.20
C GLY A 79 -4.15 15.73 -13.68
N LEU A 80 -3.95 16.34 -12.51
CA LEU A 80 -4.85 17.38 -11.99
C LEU A 80 -4.84 18.64 -12.87
N ILE A 81 -3.67 19.10 -13.32
CA ILE A 81 -3.58 20.23 -14.26
C ILE A 81 -4.38 19.92 -15.53
N TRP A 82 -4.22 18.70 -16.08
CA TRP A 82 -4.94 18.27 -17.26
C TRP A 82 -6.46 18.23 -17.03
N VAL A 83 -6.90 17.65 -15.91
CA VAL A 83 -8.31 17.58 -15.52
C VAL A 83 -8.92 18.97 -15.40
N ILE A 84 -8.24 19.90 -14.71
CA ILE A 84 -8.71 21.27 -14.55
C ILE A 84 -8.85 21.95 -15.93
N ALA A 85 -7.85 21.80 -16.82
CA ALA A 85 -7.90 22.36 -18.16
C ALA A 85 -9.10 21.84 -18.97
N MET A 86 -9.36 20.50 -18.93
CA MET A 86 -10.47 19.89 -19.66
C MET A 86 -11.83 20.26 -19.06
N VAL A 87 -11.93 20.38 -17.74
CA VAL A 87 -13.15 20.81 -17.07
C VAL A 87 -13.47 22.27 -17.40
N VAL A 88 -12.49 23.16 -17.35
CA VAL A 88 -12.67 24.57 -17.74
C VAL A 88 -13.11 24.69 -19.20
N LEU A 89 -12.51 23.93 -20.12
CA LEU A 89 -12.91 23.88 -21.51
C LEU A 89 -14.36 23.41 -21.64
N GLY A 90 -14.76 22.34 -20.95
CA GLY A 90 -16.13 21.82 -20.96
C GLY A 90 -17.16 22.82 -20.43
N MET A 91 -16.84 23.49 -19.31
CA MET A 91 -17.70 24.52 -18.72
C MET A 91 -17.87 25.72 -19.65
N TYR A 92 -16.80 26.14 -20.33
CA TYR A 92 -16.85 27.21 -21.32
C TYR A 92 -17.71 26.81 -22.53
N ALA A 93 -17.54 25.59 -23.04
CA ALA A 93 -18.31 25.03 -24.14
C ALA A 93 -19.82 24.93 -23.83
N ALA A 94 -20.14 24.51 -22.60
CA ALA A 94 -21.51 24.38 -22.13
C ALA A 94 -22.16 25.72 -21.75
N LYS A 95 -21.43 26.85 -21.84
CA LYS A 95 -21.89 28.17 -21.32
C LYS A 95 -22.40 28.08 -19.89
N ALA A 96 -21.67 27.32 -19.03
CA ALA A 96 -22.06 27.02 -17.67
C ALA A 96 -22.25 28.28 -16.83
N GLY A 97 -23.32 28.32 -16.05
CA GLY A 97 -23.61 29.39 -15.10
C GLY A 97 -22.84 29.31 -13.82
N LEU A 98 -22.94 30.31 -12.95
CA LEU A 98 -22.32 30.31 -11.63
C LEU A 98 -22.71 29.09 -10.77
N PRO A 99 -23.95 28.58 -10.75
CA PRO A 99 -24.31 27.38 -9.99
C PRO A 99 -23.56 26.14 -10.49
N ASP A 100 -23.38 25.98 -11.79
CA ASP A 100 -22.68 24.84 -12.39
C ASP A 100 -21.18 24.87 -12.06
N LEU A 101 -20.58 26.07 -12.07
CA LEU A 101 -19.19 26.30 -11.67
C LEU A 101 -18.97 25.91 -10.20
N ILE A 102 -19.85 26.36 -9.30
CA ILE A 102 -19.76 26.04 -7.88
C ILE A 102 -20.01 24.53 -7.67
N GLY A 103 -21.07 23.98 -8.23
CA GLY A 103 -21.41 22.55 -8.08
C GLY A 103 -20.32 21.64 -8.62
N GLY A 104 -19.80 21.92 -9.81
CA GLY A 104 -18.72 21.16 -10.44
C GLY A 104 -17.41 21.23 -9.64
N SER A 105 -17.02 22.41 -9.16
CA SER A 105 -15.80 22.57 -8.35
C SER A 105 -15.91 21.86 -6.99
N LEU A 106 -17.05 21.93 -6.34
CA LEU A 106 -17.30 21.21 -5.08
C LEU A 106 -17.24 19.70 -5.27
N LEU A 107 -17.82 19.19 -6.36
CA LEU A 107 -17.78 17.76 -6.68
C LEU A 107 -16.36 17.26 -6.94
N LEU A 108 -15.56 18.01 -7.71
CA LEU A 108 -14.15 17.69 -7.94
C LEU A 108 -13.36 17.70 -6.62
N LEU A 109 -13.54 18.72 -5.80
CA LEU A 109 -12.89 18.83 -4.49
C LEU A 109 -13.27 17.65 -3.58
N LEU A 110 -14.54 17.27 -3.55
CA LEU A 110 -15.03 16.13 -2.79
C LEU A 110 -14.33 14.82 -3.22
N ILE A 111 -14.25 14.56 -4.54
CA ILE A 111 -13.63 13.34 -5.06
C ILE A 111 -12.12 13.31 -4.75
N VAL A 112 -11.42 14.42 -4.96
CA VAL A 112 -9.98 14.53 -4.65
C VAL A 112 -9.74 14.34 -3.17
N SER A 113 -10.54 14.98 -2.30
CA SER A 113 -10.43 14.85 -0.84
C SER A 113 -10.71 13.43 -0.40
N LEU A 114 -11.75 12.79 -0.92
CA LEU A 114 -12.09 11.39 -0.61
C LEU A 114 -10.96 10.45 -1.01
N ALA A 115 -10.42 10.59 -2.21
CA ALA A 115 -9.30 9.78 -2.68
C ALA A 115 -8.03 10.00 -1.83
N ALA A 116 -7.73 11.24 -1.45
CA ALA A 116 -6.61 11.58 -0.57
C ALA A 116 -6.76 10.96 0.83
N VAL A 117 -7.96 11.00 1.41
CA VAL A 117 -8.26 10.35 2.70
C VAL A 117 -8.04 8.84 2.63
N PHE A 118 -8.57 8.17 1.60
CA PHE A 118 -8.37 6.73 1.43
C PHE A 118 -6.90 6.36 1.20
N ARG A 119 -6.14 7.20 0.47
CA ARG A 119 -4.70 7.03 0.32
C ARG A 119 -3.98 7.14 1.66
N ALA A 120 -4.22 8.22 2.40
CA ALA A 120 -3.61 8.45 3.70
C ALA A 120 -3.92 7.33 4.71
N ARG A 121 -5.16 6.84 4.74
CA ARG A 121 -5.55 5.70 5.59
C ARG A 121 -4.82 4.41 5.21
N ALA A 122 -4.64 4.14 3.90
CA ALA A 122 -3.90 2.96 3.45
C ALA A 122 -2.43 3.03 3.85
N ASP A 123 -1.79 4.21 3.69
CA ASP A 123 -0.40 4.45 4.07
C ASP A 123 -0.20 4.31 5.59
N LEU A 124 -1.12 4.85 6.39
CA LEU A 124 -1.12 4.69 7.85
C LEU A 124 -1.26 3.22 8.26
N ALA A 125 -2.21 2.49 7.67
CA ALA A 125 -2.40 1.07 7.96
C ALA A 125 -1.15 0.23 7.60
N GLN A 126 -0.47 0.58 6.51
CA GLN A 126 0.78 -0.09 6.13
C GLN A 126 1.91 0.19 7.14
N ARG A 127 2.07 1.45 7.55
CA ARG A 127 3.07 1.84 8.58
C ARG A 127 2.80 1.14 9.90
N GLN A 128 1.55 1.10 10.36
CA GLN A 128 1.16 0.39 11.58
C GLN A 128 1.50 -1.11 11.53
N ARG A 129 1.24 -1.77 10.40
CA ARG A 129 1.62 -3.19 10.22
C ARG A 129 3.13 -3.40 10.31
N LEU A 130 3.93 -2.51 9.74
CA LEU A 130 5.39 -2.59 9.82
C LEU A 130 5.88 -2.34 11.25
N GLU A 131 5.27 -1.41 11.96
CA GLU A 131 5.60 -1.11 13.36
C GLU A 131 5.27 -2.27 14.29
N ILE A 132 4.08 -2.89 14.14
CA ILE A 132 3.70 -4.09 14.91
C ILE A 132 4.72 -5.20 14.67
N ARG A 133 5.09 -5.50 13.43
CA ARG A 133 6.11 -6.51 13.11
C ARG A 133 7.47 -6.20 13.74
N ASN A 134 7.88 -4.94 13.76
CA ASN A 134 9.13 -4.55 14.41
C ASN A 134 9.06 -4.72 15.93
N GLN A 135 7.92 -4.38 16.55
CA GLN A 135 7.71 -4.58 17.98
C GLN A 135 7.73 -6.07 18.34
N GLU A 136 7.07 -6.92 17.55
CA GLU A 136 7.10 -8.38 17.72
C GLU A 136 8.52 -8.93 17.63
N ARG A 137 9.32 -8.49 16.64
CA ARG A 137 10.73 -8.89 16.51
C ARG A 137 11.57 -8.47 17.72
N LEU A 138 11.36 -7.24 18.22
CA LEU A 138 12.07 -6.75 19.42
C LEU A 138 11.64 -7.50 20.68
N ALA A 139 10.36 -7.85 20.81
CA ALA A 139 9.87 -8.65 21.94
C ALA A 139 10.49 -10.04 21.91
N LEU A 140 10.48 -10.73 20.76
CA LEU A 140 11.12 -12.04 20.60
C LEU A 140 12.63 -11.99 20.84
N ALA A 141 13.32 -10.93 20.40
CA ALA A 141 14.75 -10.77 20.67
C ALA A 141 15.06 -10.62 22.15
N ARG A 142 14.20 -9.92 22.93
CA ARG A 142 14.34 -9.81 24.38
C ARG A 142 14.06 -11.15 25.05
N GLU A 143 13.01 -11.85 24.68
CA GLU A 143 12.67 -13.17 25.21
C GLU A 143 13.81 -14.18 24.96
N LEU A 144 14.39 -14.17 23.76
CA LEU A 144 15.61 -14.96 23.46
C LEU A 144 16.76 -14.59 24.36
N HIS A 145 17.02 -13.29 24.53
CA HIS A 145 18.13 -12.83 25.39
C HIS A 145 17.93 -13.27 26.85
N ASP A 146 16.72 -13.10 27.36
CA ASP A 146 16.39 -13.46 28.74
C ASP A 146 16.48 -14.97 28.96
N THR A 147 16.01 -15.78 28.03
CA THR A 147 16.12 -17.24 28.06
C THR A 147 17.57 -17.67 28.02
N VAL A 148 18.39 -17.12 27.12
CA VAL A 148 19.84 -17.43 27.05
C VAL A 148 20.55 -17.02 28.33
N ALA A 149 20.29 -15.82 28.85
CA ALA A 149 20.91 -15.34 30.08
C ALA A 149 20.56 -16.23 31.27
N HIS A 150 19.32 -16.72 31.35
CA HIS A 150 18.88 -17.65 32.38
C HIS A 150 19.65 -18.99 32.32
N HIS A 151 19.73 -19.63 31.16
CA HIS A 151 20.42 -20.90 30.97
C HIS A 151 21.93 -20.78 31.18
N VAL A 152 22.56 -19.71 30.66
CA VAL A 152 23.99 -19.45 30.88
C VAL A 152 24.30 -19.27 32.37
N SER A 153 23.43 -18.54 33.08
CA SER A 153 23.58 -18.36 34.53
C SER A 153 23.44 -19.67 35.29
N ALA A 154 22.48 -20.53 34.91
CA ALA A 154 22.33 -21.86 35.52
C ALA A 154 23.57 -22.76 35.29
N ILE A 155 24.07 -22.78 34.06
CA ILE A 155 25.32 -23.50 33.71
C ILE A 155 26.51 -22.99 34.53
N ALA A 156 26.65 -21.67 34.67
CA ALA A 156 27.75 -21.09 35.47
C ALA A 156 27.70 -21.50 36.95
N VAL A 157 26.50 -21.50 37.56
CA VAL A 157 26.30 -21.94 38.93
C VAL A 157 26.61 -23.43 39.09
N GLN A 158 26.15 -24.27 38.17
CA GLN A 158 26.45 -25.71 38.19
C GLN A 158 27.94 -25.98 37.99
N ALA A 159 28.62 -25.26 37.11
CA ALA A 159 30.05 -25.39 36.90
C ALA A 159 30.85 -24.99 38.15
N GLN A 160 30.43 -23.92 38.85
CA GLN A 160 31.05 -23.54 40.14
C GLN A 160 30.85 -24.62 41.18
N ALA A 161 29.65 -25.18 41.33
CA ALA A 161 29.38 -26.28 42.28
C ALA A 161 30.20 -27.54 41.97
N GLY A 162 30.31 -27.90 40.67
CA GLY A 162 31.15 -29.02 40.21
C GLY A 162 32.63 -28.80 40.53
N GLY A 163 33.14 -27.57 40.37
CA GLY A 163 34.52 -27.21 40.71
C GLY A 163 34.87 -27.38 42.18
N VAL A 164 33.92 -27.13 43.08
CA VAL A 164 34.13 -27.30 44.53
C VAL A 164 34.26 -28.79 44.90
N VAL A 165 33.49 -29.68 44.27
CA VAL A 165 33.44 -31.09 44.64
C VAL A 165 34.41 -31.98 43.87
N VAL A 166 35.09 -31.47 42.84
CA VAL A 166 35.92 -32.26 41.92
C VAL A 166 37.03 -33.07 42.61
N HIS A 167 37.67 -32.53 43.64
CA HIS A 167 38.74 -33.19 44.36
C HIS A 167 38.24 -34.15 45.43
N ALA A 168 37.10 -33.85 46.05
CA ALA A 168 36.54 -34.63 47.15
C ALA A 168 35.64 -35.79 46.67
N GLN A 169 34.89 -35.57 45.59
CA GLN A 169 33.89 -36.51 45.05
C GLN A 169 33.93 -36.51 43.55
N PRO A 170 34.91 -37.15 42.89
CA PRO A 170 35.04 -37.12 41.42
C PRO A 170 33.79 -37.63 40.63
N ALA A 171 33.12 -38.63 41.18
CA ALA A 171 31.90 -39.21 40.59
C ALA A 171 30.74 -38.20 40.56
N GLN A 172 30.61 -37.37 41.61
CA GLN A 172 29.60 -36.30 41.68
C GLN A 172 29.94 -35.16 40.74
N ALA A 173 31.22 -34.81 40.61
CA ALA A 173 31.64 -33.81 39.62
C ALA A 173 31.35 -34.25 38.16
N ALA A 174 31.56 -35.53 37.82
CA ALA A 174 31.20 -36.08 36.52
C ALA A 174 29.68 -36.00 36.25
N GLN A 175 28.86 -36.19 37.26
CA GLN A 175 27.40 -36.07 37.13
C GLN A 175 26.97 -34.63 36.91
N VAL A 176 27.60 -33.65 37.57
CA VAL A 176 27.36 -32.22 37.34
C VAL A 176 27.74 -31.84 35.89
N LEU A 177 28.86 -32.29 35.37
CA LEU A 177 29.29 -32.05 34.00
C LEU A 177 28.32 -32.63 32.99
N ALA A 178 27.81 -33.84 33.20
CA ALA A 178 26.78 -34.45 32.33
C ALA A 178 25.47 -33.64 32.32
N THR A 179 25.09 -33.07 33.48
CA THR A 179 23.91 -32.20 33.57
C THR A 179 24.12 -30.91 32.79
N ILE A 180 25.30 -30.28 32.90
CA ILE A 180 25.66 -29.07 32.14
C ILE A 180 25.61 -29.33 30.61
N GLU A 181 26.18 -30.47 30.18
CA GLU A 181 26.19 -30.86 28.76
C GLU A 181 24.75 -31.05 28.23
N ALA A 182 23.88 -31.74 28.97
CA ALA A 182 22.51 -31.95 28.62
C ALA A 182 21.73 -30.62 28.51
N GLU A 183 21.91 -29.73 29.50
CA GLU A 183 21.24 -28.43 29.54
C GLU A 183 21.72 -27.52 28.40
N ALA A 184 23.04 -27.46 28.15
CA ALA A 184 23.61 -26.70 27.02
C ALA A 184 23.08 -27.20 25.66
N THR A 185 23.02 -28.52 25.46
CA THR A 185 22.52 -29.13 24.23
C THR A 185 21.05 -28.80 23.99
N ARG A 186 20.24 -28.88 25.05
CA ARG A 186 18.81 -28.53 25.00
C ARG A 186 18.62 -27.06 24.67
N THR A 187 19.31 -26.15 25.34
CA THR A 187 19.25 -24.70 25.10
C THR A 187 19.61 -24.34 23.66
N LEU A 188 20.68 -24.95 23.12
CA LEU A 188 21.08 -24.76 21.73
C LEU A 188 20.01 -25.24 20.75
N ALA A 189 19.31 -26.35 21.03
CA ALA A 189 18.23 -26.84 20.18
C ALA A 189 17.02 -25.89 20.20
N GLU A 190 16.64 -25.40 21.39
CA GLU A 190 15.55 -24.42 21.55
C GLU A 190 15.86 -23.11 20.84
N MET A 191 17.08 -22.57 21.00
CA MET A 191 17.51 -21.36 20.26
C MET A 191 17.47 -21.54 18.74
N ARG A 192 17.94 -22.67 18.21
CA ARG A 192 17.88 -22.95 16.77
C ARG A 192 16.45 -23.03 16.25
N ALA A 193 15.54 -23.61 17.03
CA ALA A 193 14.12 -23.67 16.66
C ALA A 193 13.50 -22.26 16.59
N MET A 194 13.76 -21.40 17.59
CA MET A 194 13.26 -20.02 17.59
C MET A 194 13.84 -19.19 16.44
N VAL A 195 15.14 -19.29 16.17
CA VAL A 195 15.79 -18.58 15.03
C VAL A 195 15.23 -19.06 13.70
N ARG A 196 14.84 -20.35 13.58
CA ARG A 196 14.20 -20.86 12.36
C ARG A 196 12.84 -20.20 12.11
N VAL A 197 11.98 -20.10 13.12
CA VAL A 197 10.69 -19.42 13.05
C VAL A 197 10.86 -17.97 12.61
N LEU A 198 11.79 -17.23 13.23
CA LEU A 198 12.10 -15.85 12.85
C LEU A 198 12.59 -15.70 11.41
N ARG A 199 13.25 -16.73 10.89
CA ARG A 199 13.75 -16.73 9.51
C ARG A 199 12.68 -17.07 8.50
N GLU A 200 11.77 -17.99 8.80
CA GLU A 200 10.65 -18.36 7.93
C GLU A 200 9.68 -17.19 7.74
N ASP A 201 9.32 -16.50 8.81
CA ASP A 201 8.48 -15.29 8.73
C ASP A 201 9.13 -14.11 7.98
N GLY A 202 10.46 -14.11 7.80
CA GLY A 202 11.23 -13.07 7.11
C GLY A 202 11.39 -13.28 5.62
N TRP A 203 11.32 -14.49 5.11
CA TRP A 203 11.64 -14.81 3.71
C TRP A 203 10.44 -14.67 2.76
N ASP A 204 9.21 -14.84 3.23
CA ASP A 204 8.01 -14.61 2.41
C ASP A 204 7.83 -13.14 1.97
N THR A 205 8.58 -12.23 2.58
CA THR A 205 8.50 -10.79 2.27
C THR A 205 9.49 -10.37 1.16
N TYR A 206 10.44 -11.23 0.77
CA TYR A 206 11.48 -10.93 -0.23
C TYR A 206 11.39 -11.73 -1.53
N ALA A 207 10.35 -12.52 -1.74
CA ALA A 207 10.10 -13.10 -3.05
C ALA A 207 9.75 -11.97 -4.02
N PRO A 208 10.55 -11.69 -5.08
CA PRO A 208 10.17 -10.71 -6.09
C PRO A 208 8.90 -11.23 -6.76
N GLN A 209 7.83 -10.44 -6.68
CA GLN A 209 6.63 -10.73 -7.45
C GLN A 209 7.02 -10.70 -8.93
N PRO A 210 6.75 -11.77 -9.70
CA PRO A 210 6.94 -11.74 -11.14
C PRO A 210 6.05 -10.63 -11.71
N GLY A 211 6.70 -9.68 -12.43
CA GLY A 211 6.09 -8.54 -13.11
C GLY A 211 5.18 -8.93 -14.27
#